data_6eeb43deb8a0008215833b1e0824cc6b
#
_entry.id   6eeb43deb8a0008215833b1e0824cc6b
#
_cell.length_a   1.000
_cell.length_b   1.000
_cell.length_c   1.000
_cell.angle_alpha   90.00
_cell.angle_beta   90.00
_cell.angle_gamma   90.00
#
_symmetry.space_group_name_H-M   'P 1'
#
loop_
_entity.id
_entity.type
_entity.pdbx_description
1 polymer ?
#
loop_
_entity_poly.entity_id
_entity_poly.type
_entity_poly.pdbx_seq_one_letter_code
_entity_poly.pdbx_strand_id
1 'polypeptide(L)'
;MKYFRPTSVAAVVLATFALGAFAQEQKGVSEVERNYQAGTSPLTATPMVQSTNPKAPPMSLVEFEAARKIYFERCAGCHGVLRKGATGKPLTPDLTVAKGTDYLKVFIAYGSPAGMPNWQTSGELSEEQVDLMARYIQHEPPQPPEWGLADAKKSWKVIVPPEKRPTKKMNNYNIENIFSTTLRDAGEIALIDGDTKEIINVIKTGYAVHISRMSASGRYLFVIGRDAKINMIDLWMEKPDNVAEIRVGLEARSVETSKAKGYKDKLAIAGTY
;
A
#
# COMPACT_ATOMS: atom_id res chain seq x y z
N MET A 1 11.21 39.78 -57.19
CA MET A 1 12.65 40.03 -57.38
C MET A 1 13.35 40.10 -56.05
N LYS A 2 14.48 39.40 -55.96
CA LYS A 2 15.52 39.37 -54.93
C LYS A 2 15.30 38.53 -53.69
N TYR A 3 15.88 37.35 -53.77
CA TYR A 3 16.28 36.47 -52.68
C TYR A 3 17.29 37.11 -51.74
N PHE A 4 17.14 36.90 -50.42
CA PHE A 4 18.26 36.95 -49.48
C PHE A 4 18.21 35.72 -48.57
N ARG A 5 19.24 34.88 -48.66
CA ARG A 5 19.58 33.86 -47.69
C ARG A 5 20.40 34.51 -46.58
N PRO A 6 20.23 34.14 -45.34
CA PRO A 6 21.31 34.28 -44.37
C PRO A 6 21.92 32.89 -44.05
N THR A 7 23.20 32.91 -44.02
CA THR A 7 24.19 31.92 -43.71
C THR A 7 24.05 31.37 -42.29
N SER A 8 24.17 30.05 -42.20
CA SER A 8 24.29 29.32 -40.96
C SER A 8 25.59 29.68 -40.23
N VAL A 9 25.47 30.09 -38.96
CA VAL A 9 26.59 30.11 -38.02
C VAL A 9 26.34 28.99 -37.04
N ALA A 10 27.13 27.92 -37.16
CA ALA A 10 27.17 26.82 -36.20
C ALA A 10 27.94 27.29 -34.95
N ALA A 11 27.25 27.53 -33.87
CA ALA A 11 27.86 27.73 -32.57
C ALA A 11 28.07 26.35 -31.91
N VAL A 12 29.32 25.91 -31.85
CA VAL A 12 29.75 24.78 -31.05
C VAL A 12 29.78 25.22 -29.60
N VAL A 13 28.83 24.77 -28.81
CA VAL A 13 28.86 24.90 -27.36
C VAL A 13 29.60 23.69 -26.78
N LEU A 14 30.83 23.89 -26.36
CA LEU A 14 31.53 22.92 -25.51
C LEU A 14 30.88 22.95 -24.13
N ALA A 15 30.09 21.95 -23.83
CA ALA A 15 29.63 21.66 -22.47
C ALA A 15 30.76 20.96 -21.69
N THR A 16 31.47 21.70 -20.87
CA THR A 16 32.33 21.14 -19.81
C THR A 16 31.44 20.49 -18.77
N PHE A 17 31.45 19.16 -18.74
CA PHE A 17 30.87 18.40 -17.63
C PHE A 17 31.72 18.65 -16.38
N ALA A 18 31.30 19.56 -15.55
CA ALA A 18 31.71 19.59 -14.16
C ALA A 18 31.03 18.40 -13.47
N LEU A 19 31.82 17.39 -13.09
CA LEU A 19 31.42 16.37 -12.13
C LEU A 19 31.20 17.03 -10.77
N GLY A 20 30.07 17.68 -10.60
CA GLY A 20 29.54 18.00 -9.29
C GLY A 20 29.05 16.71 -8.66
N ALA A 21 29.76 16.23 -7.66
CA ALA A 21 29.26 15.22 -6.75
C ALA A 21 27.96 15.77 -6.14
N PHE A 22 26.83 15.33 -6.65
CA PHE A 22 25.55 15.49 -5.95
C PHE A 22 25.65 14.64 -4.70
N ALA A 23 26.02 15.28 -3.59
CA ALA A 23 25.68 14.77 -2.27
C ALA A 23 24.13 14.77 -2.23
N GLN A 24 23.56 13.61 -2.51
CA GLN A 24 22.14 13.38 -2.32
C GLN A 24 21.93 13.42 -0.81
N GLU A 25 21.43 14.55 -0.33
CA GLU A 25 20.98 14.70 1.05
C GLU A 25 19.92 13.64 1.28
N GLN A 26 20.25 12.58 2.00
CA GLN A 26 19.33 11.52 2.40
C GLN A 26 18.32 12.10 3.39
N LYS A 27 17.34 12.84 2.88
CA LYS A 27 16.15 13.19 3.66
C LYS A 27 15.36 11.91 3.87
N GLY A 28 15.32 11.45 5.12
CA GLY A 28 14.45 10.36 5.52
C GLY A 28 15.11 9.18 6.23
N VAL A 29 16.37 9.30 6.62
CA VAL A 29 16.98 8.30 7.50
C VAL A 29 16.39 8.47 8.89
N SER A 30 15.73 7.40 9.41
CA SER A 30 15.15 7.42 10.76
C SER A 30 16.22 7.67 11.82
N GLU A 31 15.79 8.17 12.98
CA GLU A 31 16.72 8.40 14.10
C GLU A 31 17.41 7.09 14.53
N VAL A 32 16.73 5.97 14.37
CA VAL A 32 17.27 4.61 14.57
C VAL A 32 18.36 4.31 13.56
N GLU A 33 18.18 4.65 12.29
CA GLU A 33 19.18 4.45 11.23
C GLU A 33 20.40 5.36 11.43
N ARG A 34 20.21 6.59 11.93
CA ARG A 34 21.31 7.52 12.23
C ARG A 34 22.15 7.05 13.42
N ASN A 35 21.50 6.60 14.49
CA ASN A 35 22.18 6.07 15.67
C ASN A 35 22.91 4.76 15.35
N TYR A 36 22.41 4.02 14.37
CA TYR A 36 23.01 2.81 13.86
C TYR A 36 24.32 3.09 13.10
N GLN A 37 24.35 4.09 12.21
CA GLN A 37 25.54 4.43 11.42
C GLN A 37 26.70 4.96 12.30
N ALA A 38 26.41 5.51 13.47
CA ALA A 38 27.41 6.06 14.38
C ALA A 38 28.18 5.01 15.20
N GLY A 39 27.73 3.76 15.23
CA GLY A 39 28.28 2.70 16.12
C GLY A 39 29.01 1.55 15.45
N THR A 40 29.24 1.57 14.13
CA THR A 40 29.81 0.43 13.41
C THR A 40 31.34 0.38 13.45
N SER A 41 31.89 -0.68 14.02
CA SER A 41 33.24 -1.13 13.75
C SER A 41 33.32 -1.76 12.36
N PRO A 42 34.34 -1.46 11.53
CA PRO A 42 34.25 -1.57 10.08
C PRO A 42 34.31 -2.97 9.45
N LEU A 43 34.41 -4.06 10.14
CA LEU A 43 34.94 -5.23 9.44
C LEU A 43 34.21 -6.58 9.53
N THR A 44 33.22 -6.84 10.40
CA THR A 44 32.58 -8.17 10.40
C THR A 44 31.23 -8.31 11.12
N ALA A 45 30.71 -7.32 11.81
CA ALA A 45 29.46 -7.47 12.56
C ALA A 45 28.24 -7.12 11.72
N THR A 46 27.29 -8.01 11.64
CA THR A 46 25.95 -7.70 11.11
C THR A 46 25.38 -6.54 11.94
N PRO A 47 24.98 -5.46 11.27
CA PRO A 47 24.48 -4.28 11.94
C PRO A 47 23.22 -4.57 12.78
N MET A 48 23.21 -4.21 14.05
CA MET A 48 22.13 -4.50 15.00
C MET A 48 21.32 -3.24 15.30
N VAL A 49 20.01 -3.39 15.44
CA VAL A 49 19.11 -2.32 15.86
C VAL A 49 19.42 -1.93 17.30
N GLN A 50 19.60 -0.63 17.53
CA GLN A 50 19.73 -0.09 18.88
C GLN A 50 18.34 0.14 19.46
N SER A 51 17.98 -0.63 20.49
CA SER A 51 16.72 -0.41 21.20
C SER A 51 16.98 0.36 22.50
N THR A 52 16.08 1.29 22.83
CA THR A 52 16.10 1.97 24.13
C THR A 52 15.68 1.02 25.26
N ASN A 53 14.96 -0.06 24.93
CA ASN A 53 14.59 -1.09 25.89
C ASN A 53 15.61 -2.25 25.87
N PRO A 54 16.41 -2.45 26.95
CA PRO A 54 17.41 -3.50 27.00
C PRO A 54 16.85 -4.93 26.99
N LYS A 55 15.53 -5.09 27.20
CA LYS A 55 14.84 -6.38 27.15
C LYS A 55 14.27 -6.69 25.76
N ALA A 56 14.37 -5.75 24.82
CA ALA A 56 13.96 -6.04 23.43
C ALA A 56 14.85 -7.14 22.84
N PRO A 57 14.30 -8.12 22.12
CA PRO A 57 15.08 -9.19 21.54
C PRO A 57 16.05 -8.63 20.48
N PRO A 58 17.27 -9.19 20.35
CA PRO A 58 18.23 -8.70 19.37
C PRO A 58 17.68 -8.83 17.95
N MET A 59 17.95 -7.83 17.12
CA MET A 59 17.49 -7.77 15.74
C MET A 59 18.52 -7.04 14.86
N SER A 60 18.86 -7.62 13.71
CA SER A 60 19.68 -6.94 12.73
C SER A 60 18.89 -5.85 11.98
N LEU A 61 19.58 -4.87 11.42
CA LEU A 61 18.92 -3.82 10.63
C LEU A 61 18.19 -4.41 9.40
N VAL A 62 18.78 -5.43 8.78
CA VAL A 62 18.15 -6.11 7.62
C VAL A 62 16.83 -6.77 8.03
N GLU A 63 16.81 -7.47 9.17
CA GLU A 63 15.59 -8.06 9.74
C GLU A 63 14.55 -6.98 10.09
N PHE A 64 15.00 -5.88 10.69
CA PHE A 64 14.13 -4.79 11.08
C PHE A 64 13.44 -4.14 9.88
N GLU A 65 14.20 -3.89 8.79
CA GLU A 65 13.64 -3.33 7.56
C GLU A 65 12.68 -4.29 6.85
N ALA A 66 12.99 -5.59 6.83
CA ALA A 66 12.08 -6.60 6.30
C ALA A 66 10.78 -6.65 7.11
N ALA A 67 10.89 -6.64 8.45
CA ALA A 67 9.74 -6.61 9.35
C ALA A 67 8.93 -5.31 9.22
N ARG A 68 9.61 -4.15 9.08
CA ARG A 68 8.96 -2.86 8.85
C ARG A 68 8.01 -2.92 7.66
N LYS A 69 8.47 -3.48 6.56
CA LYS A 69 7.65 -3.64 5.35
C LYS A 69 6.40 -4.48 5.62
N ILE A 70 6.57 -5.64 6.24
CA ILE A 70 5.44 -6.53 6.60
C ILE A 70 4.46 -5.78 7.53
N TYR A 71 4.97 -5.06 8.54
CA TYR A 71 4.14 -4.32 9.48
C TYR A 71 3.25 -3.29 8.78
N PHE A 72 3.83 -2.47 7.89
CA PHE A 72 3.06 -1.45 7.17
C PHE A 72 2.05 -2.06 6.18
N GLU A 73 2.37 -3.21 5.60
CA GLU A 73 1.49 -3.89 4.65
C GLU A 73 0.35 -4.67 5.32
N ARG A 74 0.57 -5.21 6.54
CA ARG A 74 -0.33 -6.18 7.17
C ARG A 74 -0.88 -5.75 8.53
N CYS A 75 -0.13 -5.02 9.32
CA CYS A 75 -0.42 -4.78 10.74
C CYS A 75 -0.88 -3.36 11.04
N ALA A 76 -0.26 -2.35 10.38
CA ALA A 76 -0.48 -0.93 10.66
C ALA A 76 -1.95 -0.52 10.52
N GLY A 77 -2.69 -1.13 9.60
CA GLY A 77 -4.12 -0.87 9.40
C GLY A 77 -5.01 -1.09 10.63
N CYS A 78 -4.62 -2.00 11.51
CA CYS A 78 -5.34 -2.26 12.75
C CYS A 78 -4.63 -1.70 13.99
N HIS A 79 -3.30 -1.75 14.02
CA HIS A 79 -2.51 -1.39 15.19
C HIS A 79 -1.95 0.05 15.13
N GLY A 80 -2.18 0.76 14.02
CA GLY A 80 -1.68 2.12 13.78
C GLY A 80 -0.22 2.14 13.34
N VAL A 81 0.16 3.13 12.54
CA VAL A 81 1.54 3.28 12.03
C VAL A 81 2.57 3.51 13.14
N LEU A 82 2.18 4.23 14.20
CA LEU A 82 2.99 4.45 15.39
C LEU A 82 2.72 3.43 16.51
N ARG A 83 2.02 2.35 16.22
CA ARG A 83 1.67 1.25 17.15
C ARG A 83 0.88 1.69 18.39
N LYS A 84 0.26 2.86 18.37
CA LYS A 84 -0.58 3.37 19.46
C LYS A 84 -1.99 2.75 19.50
N GLY A 85 -2.28 1.82 18.59
CA GLY A 85 -3.59 1.20 18.41
C GLY A 85 -4.46 1.99 17.44
N ALA A 86 -5.48 1.31 16.93
CA ALA A 86 -6.57 1.86 16.14
C ALA A 86 -7.81 0.97 16.37
N THR A 87 -8.20 0.10 15.43
CA THR A 87 -9.21 -0.95 15.68
C THR A 87 -8.60 -2.14 16.45
N GLY A 88 -7.29 -2.37 16.30
CA GLY A 88 -6.52 -3.31 17.11
C GLY A 88 -5.90 -2.65 18.33
N LYS A 89 -5.48 -3.47 19.31
CA LYS A 89 -4.81 -3.02 20.52
C LYS A 89 -3.48 -2.32 20.22
N PRO A 90 -3.01 -1.40 21.07
CA PRO A 90 -1.67 -0.84 20.92
C PRO A 90 -0.59 -1.91 21.05
N LEU A 91 0.50 -1.72 20.29
CA LEU A 91 1.69 -2.58 20.26
C LEU A 91 2.94 -1.75 20.61
N THR A 92 2.83 -0.92 21.64
CA THR A 92 3.96 -0.15 22.14
C THR A 92 4.99 -1.07 22.81
N PRO A 93 6.31 -0.77 22.77
CA PRO A 93 7.36 -1.65 23.28
C PRO A 93 7.21 -2.06 24.74
N ASP A 94 6.70 -1.16 25.58
CA ASP A 94 6.40 -1.44 27.00
C ASP A 94 5.39 -2.60 27.16
N LEU A 95 4.36 -2.63 26.31
CA LEU A 95 3.34 -3.68 26.33
C LEU A 95 3.83 -4.98 25.68
N THR A 96 4.54 -4.88 24.57
CA THR A 96 4.95 -6.06 23.80
C THR A 96 6.15 -6.79 24.44
N VAL A 97 7.12 -6.05 24.97
CA VAL A 97 8.23 -6.65 25.74
C VAL A 97 7.73 -7.36 27.00
N ALA A 98 6.73 -6.79 27.68
CA ALA A 98 6.12 -7.44 28.84
C ALA A 98 5.42 -8.76 28.51
N LYS A 99 4.94 -8.94 27.27
CA LYS A 99 4.32 -10.19 26.80
C LYS A 99 5.37 -11.25 26.41
N GLY A 100 6.49 -10.82 25.86
CA GLY A 100 7.55 -11.67 25.36
C GLY A 100 7.30 -12.26 23.98
N THR A 101 8.38 -12.67 23.33
CA THR A 101 8.37 -13.13 21.93
C THR A 101 7.45 -14.30 21.69
N ASP A 102 7.50 -15.34 22.53
CA ASP A 102 6.72 -16.57 22.33
C ASP A 102 5.22 -16.32 22.41
N TYR A 103 4.77 -15.51 23.36
CA TYR A 103 3.39 -15.08 23.45
C TYR A 103 2.92 -14.34 22.20
N LEU A 104 3.74 -13.42 21.70
CA LEU A 104 3.43 -12.63 20.51
C LEU A 104 3.38 -13.51 19.26
N LYS A 105 4.29 -14.49 19.14
CA LYS A 105 4.26 -15.46 18.02
C LYS A 105 2.93 -16.20 17.95
N VAL A 106 2.42 -16.68 19.08
CA VAL A 106 1.13 -17.40 19.11
C VAL A 106 0.00 -16.52 18.60
N PHE A 107 -0.09 -15.27 19.05
CA PHE A 107 -1.14 -14.35 18.59
C PHE A 107 -1.01 -13.97 17.12
N ILE A 108 0.20 -13.80 16.60
CA ILE A 108 0.43 -13.51 15.19
C ILE A 108 0.11 -14.74 14.34
N ALA A 109 0.52 -15.92 14.76
CA ALA A 109 0.32 -17.14 14.00
C ALA A 109 -1.16 -17.54 13.90
N TYR A 110 -1.86 -17.55 15.03
CA TYR A 110 -3.22 -18.10 15.14
C TYR A 110 -4.32 -17.05 15.19
N GLY A 111 -3.97 -15.77 15.34
CA GLY A 111 -4.95 -14.72 15.46
C GLY A 111 -5.75 -14.72 16.76
N SER A 112 -6.91 -14.09 16.75
CA SER A 112 -7.82 -14.09 17.90
C SER A 112 -9.28 -13.99 17.47
N PRO A 113 -10.22 -14.52 18.29
CA PRO A 113 -11.67 -14.36 18.05
C PRO A 113 -12.13 -12.90 18.00
N ALA A 114 -11.33 -11.96 18.54
CA ALA A 114 -11.58 -10.54 18.50
C ALA A 114 -11.23 -9.85 17.17
N GLY A 115 -10.96 -10.65 16.12
CA GLY A 115 -10.77 -10.16 14.75
C GLY A 115 -9.32 -9.91 14.32
N MET A 116 -8.32 -10.39 15.09
CA MET A 116 -6.95 -10.46 14.59
C MET A 116 -6.84 -11.68 13.64
N PRO A 117 -6.37 -11.49 12.39
CA PRO A 117 -6.22 -12.61 11.45
C PRO A 117 -5.18 -13.64 11.91
N ASN A 118 -5.34 -14.88 11.46
CA ASN A 118 -4.45 -15.99 11.72
C ASN A 118 -3.35 -16.08 10.65
N TRP A 119 -2.37 -15.19 10.72
CA TRP A 119 -1.42 -14.91 9.66
C TRP A 119 -0.59 -16.11 9.18
N GLN A 120 -0.19 -17.01 10.07
CA GLN A 120 0.58 -18.20 9.69
C GLN A 120 -0.33 -19.32 9.17
N THR A 121 -1.42 -19.61 9.87
CA THR A 121 -2.30 -20.72 9.49
C THR A 121 -3.12 -20.43 8.24
N SER A 122 -3.25 -19.17 7.85
CA SER A 122 -3.80 -18.76 6.54
C SER A 122 -2.78 -18.83 5.40
N GLY A 123 -1.49 -19.05 5.70
CA GLY A 123 -0.41 -19.04 4.71
C GLY A 123 0.07 -17.65 4.27
N GLU A 124 -0.39 -16.59 4.93
CA GLU A 124 0.01 -15.19 4.60
C GLU A 124 1.42 -14.84 5.10
N LEU A 125 1.85 -15.41 6.22
CA LEU A 125 3.20 -15.27 6.77
C LEU A 125 3.82 -16.64 7.04
N SER A 126 5.11 -16.79 6.74
CA SER A 126 5.88 -17.96 7.14
C SER A 126 6.16 -17.94 8.66
N GLU A 127 6.64 -19.08 9.20
CA GLU A 127 7.05 -19.16 10.61
C GLU A 127 8.18 -18.16 10.93
N GLU A 128 9.15 -18.03 10.04
CA GLU A 128 10.25 -17.08 10.18
C GLU A 128 9.75 -15.62 10.17
N GLN A 129 8.76 -15.32 9.35
CA GLN A 129 8.13 -13.99 9.30
C GLN A 129 7.32 -13.70 10.56
N VAL A 130 6.68 -14.72 11.14
CA VAL A 130 5.97 -14.60 12.42
C VAL A 130 6.96 -14.31 13.56
N ASP A 131 8.08 -15.04 13.61
CA ASP A 131 9.16 -14.77 14.58
C ASP A 131 9.74 -13.36 14.40
N LEU A 132 10.03 -13.01 13.16
CA LEU A 132 10.53 -11.69 12.80
C LEU A 132 9.58 -10.58 13.27
N MET A 133 8.29 -10.72 13.04
CA MET A 133 7.28 -9.75 13.46
C MET A 133 7.15 -9.68 14.99
N ALA A 134 7.19 -10.82 15.68
CA ALA A 134 7.13 -10.86 17.12
C ALA A 134 8.32 -10.15 17.79
N ARG A 135 9.51 -10.29 17.22
CA ARG A 135 10.71 -9.53 17.67
C ARG A 135 10.60 -8.04 17.32
N TYR A 136 10.18 -7.74 16.09
CA TYR A 136 10.08 -6.37 15.59
C TYR A 136 9.16 -5.46 16.40
N ILE A 137 7.99 -5.94 16.80
CA ILE A 137 7.04 -5.12 17.57
C ILE A 137 7.47 -4.85 19.02
N GLN A 138 8.57 -5.42 19.48
CA GLN A 138 9.20 -5.16 20.78
C GLN A 138 10.25 -4.05 20.73
N HIS A 139 10.59 -3.55 19.53
CA HIS A 139 11.42 -2.37 19.32
C HIS A 139 10.56 -1.12 19.14
N GLU A 140 11.15 0.05 19.26
CA GLU A 140 10.49 1.32 18.97
C GLU A 140 9.98 1.34 17.51
N PRO A 141 8.79 1.88 17.27
CA PRO A 141 8.29 2.01 15.91
C PRO A 141 9.16 3.02 15.14
N PRO A 142 9.59 2.68 13.92
CA PRO A 142 10.25 3.66 13.07
C PRO A 142 9.27 4.79 12.74
N GLN A 143 9.83 5.94 12.36
CA GLN A 143 8.99 6.98 11.75
C GLN A 143 8.29 6.39 10.51
N PRO A 144 6.99 6.65 10.34
CA PRO A 144 6.28 6.18 9.15
C PRO A 144 7.00 6.68 7.90
N PRO A 145 7.14 5.86 6.85
CA PRO A 145 7.60 6.36 5.59
C PRO A 145 6.65 7.47 5.11
N GLU A 146 7.21 8.55 4.59
CA GLU A 146 6.41 9.58 3.95
C GLU A 146 5.79 9.02 2.67
N TRP A 147 4.54 9.36 2.42
CA TRP A 147 3.84 9.03 1.19
C TRP A 147 3.25 10.29 0.57
N GLY A 148 3.89 10.74 -0.49
CA GLY A 148 3.49 11.96 -1.18
C GLY A 148 2.87 11.71 -2.55
N LEU A 149 2.56 12.80 -3.23
CA LEU A 149 2.00 12.74 -4.59
C LEU A 149 2.93 12.04 -5.59
N ALA A 150 4.25 12.15 -5.41
CA ALA A 150 5.23 11.48 -6.27
C ALA A 150 5.12 9.96 -6.15
N ASP A 151 4.96 9.43 -4.93
CA ASP A 151 4.82 8.00 -4.66
C ASP A 151 3.49 7.48 -5.20
N ALA A 152 2.41 8.24 -5.00
CA ALA A 152 1.11 7.90 -5.55
C ALA A 152 1.18 7.82 -7.09
N LYS A 153 1.77 8.80 -7.76
CA LYS A 153 1.97 8.78 -9.22
C LYS A 153 2.81 7.61 -9.68
N LYS A 154 3.89 7.28 -8.97
CA LYS A 154 4.75 6.14 -9.27
C LYS A 154 4.03 4.80 -9.13
N SER A 155 3.07 4.70 -8.21
CA SER A 155 2.27 3.51 -7.99
C SER A 155 1.11 3.34 -8.99
N TRP A 156 0.84 4.37 -9.80
CA TRP A 156 -0.25 4.33 -10.78
C TRP A 156 0.02 3.30 -11.85
N LYS A 157 -0.90 2.38 -12.02
CA LYS A 157 -0.84 1.34 -13.03
C LYS A 157 -2.13 1.32 -13.84
N VAL A 158 -2.01 1.57 -15.12
CA VAL A 158 -3.11 1.41 -16.09
C VAL A 158 -3.03 0.00 -16.65
N ILE A 159 -4.04 -0.83 -16.34
CA ILE A 159 -4.12 -2.23 -16.77
C ILE A 159 -4.77 -2.29 -18.16
N VAL A 160 -5.89 -1.58 -18.32
CA VAL A 160 -6.55 -1.40 -19.61
C VAL A 160 -6.55 0.09 -19.95
N PRO A 161 -5.81 0.53 -20.98
CA PRO A 161 -5.77 1.92 -21.41
C PRO A 161 -7.16 2.45 -21.76
N PRO A 162 -7.47 3.73 -21.48
CA PRO A 162 -8.80 4.31 -21.70
C PRO A 162 -9.34 4.10 -23.11
N GLU A 163 -8.51 4.18 -24.13
CA GLU A 163 -8.85 4.00 -25.54
C GLU A 163 -9.18 2.55 -25.91
N LYS A 164 -8.79 1.59 -25.07
CA LYS A 164 -9.12 0.16 -25.23
C LYS A 164 -10.33 -0.26 -24.41
N ARG A 165 -10.85 0.63 -23.56
CA ARG A 165 -12.06 0.35 -22.79
C ARG A 165 -13.29 0.44 -23.66
N PRO A 166 -14.36 -0.34 -23.39
CA PRO A 166 -15.57 -0.30 -24.19
C PRO A 166 -16.22 1.08 -24.16
N THR A 167 -16.68 1.57 -25.30
CA THR A 167 -17.43 2.84 -25.42
C THR A 167 -18.92 2.67 -25.11
N LYS A 168 -19.40 1.43 -25.07
CA LYS A 168 -20.75 1.02 -24.68
C LYS A 168 -20.67 -0.23 -23.80
N LYS A 169 -21.72 -0.50 -23.04
CA LYS A 169 -21.79 -1.71 -22.21
C LYS A 169 -21.78 -2.96 -23.10
N MET A 170 -20.83 -3.89 -22.83
CA MET A 170 -20.59 -5.10 -23.63
C MET A 170 -21.23 -6.36 -23.02
N ASN A 171 -21.87 -6.25 -21.88
CA ASN A 171 -22.56 -7.32 -21.18
C ASN A 171 -24.02 -6.96 -20.95
N ASN A 172 -24.84 -7.92 -20.48
CA ASN A 172 -26.27 -7.74 -20.24
C ASN A 172 -26.63 -7.59 -18.76
N TYR A 173 -25.62 -7.49 -17.86
CA TYR A 173 -25.90 -7.36 -16.42
C TYR A 173 -26.68 -6.07 -16.11
N ASN A 174 -27.63 -6.17 -15.21
CA ASN A 174 -28.34 -5.02 -14.68
C ASN A 174 -27.45 -4.28 -13.67
N ILE A 175 -26.81 -3.17 -14.10
CA ILE A 175 -25.85 -2.42 -13.27
C ILE A 175 -26.49 -1.94 -11.96
N GLU A 176 -27.77 -1.64 -11.95
CA GLU A 176 -28.50 -1.18 -10.75
C GLU A 176 -28.74 -2.33 -9.74
N ASN A 177 -28.56 -3.59 -10.18
CA ASN A 177 -28.72 -4.79 -9.35
C ASN A 177 -27.45 -5.66 -9.26
N ILE A 178 -26.27 -5.07 -9.47
CA ILE A 178 -25.00 -5.75 -9.19
C ILE A 178 -24.65 -5.54 -7.72
N PHE A 179 -24.41 -6.65 -7.01
CA PHE A 179 -23.84 -6.62 -5.67
C PHE A 179 -22.33 -6.76 -5.74
N SER A 180 -21.63 -5.99 -4.90
CA SER A 180 -20.20 -6.13 -4.68
C SER A 180 -19.94 -6.53 -3.24
N THR A 181 -19.36 -7.71 -3.05
CA THR A 181 -19.06 -8.27 -1.73
C THR A 181 -17.56 -8.29 -1.50
N THR A 182 -17.11 -7.63 -0.44
CA THR A 182 -15.70 -7.63 -0.06
C THR A 182 -15.31 -8.97 0.57
N LEU A 183 -14.36 -9.66 -0.04
CA LEU A 183 -13.69 -10.85 0.50
C LEU A 183 -12.41 -10.36 1.17
N ARG A 184 -12.59 -9.79 2.37
CA ARG A 184 -11.61 -8.96 3.07
C ARG A 184 -10.24 -9.64 3.21
N ASP A 185 -10.23 -10.83 3.75
CA ASP A 185 -8.99 -11.54 4.10
C ASP A 185 -8.32 -12.17 2.88
N ALA A 186 -9.09 -12.43 1.81
CA ALA A 186 -8.57 -12.88 0.53
C ALA A 186 -7.98 -11.73 -0.31
N GLY A 187 -8.25 -10.47 0.04
CA GLY A 187 -7.85 -9.32 -0.77
C GLY A 187 -8.58 -9.25 -2.11
N GLU A 188 -9.85 -9.63 -2.12
CA GLU A 188 -10.66 -9.76 -3.33
C GLU A 188 -12.01 -9.08 -3.18
N ILE A 189 -12.67 -8.85 -4.32
CA ILE A 189 -14.07 -8.47 -4.38
C ILE A 189 -14.83 -9.42 -5.29
N ALA A 190 -15.95 -9.94 -4.83
CA ALA A 190 -16.88 -10.69 -5.65
C ALA A 190 -17.96 -9.75 -6.23
N LEU A 191 -18.19 -9.84 -7.52
CA LEU A 191 -19.33 -9.24 -8.20
C LEU A 191 -20.39 -10.31 -8.40
N ILE A 192 -21.62 -9.99 -8.00
CA ILE A 192 -22.76 -10.91 -8.05
C ILE A 192 -23.88 -10.24 -8.86
N ASP A 193 -24.41 -10.94 -9.82
CA ASP A 193 -25.62 -10.54 -10.55
C ASP A 193 -26.84 -10.75 -9.62
N GLY A 194 -27.49 -9.65 -9.24
CA GLY A 194 -28.65 -9.72 -8.37
C GLY A 194 -29.91 -10.30 -9.04
N ASP A 195 -29.98 -10.30 -10.36
CA ASP A 195 -31.12 -10.88 -11.10
C ASP A 195 -31.00 -12.41 -11.14
N THR A 196 -29.82 -12.95 -11.49
CA THR A 196 -29.57 -14.40 -11.57
C THR A 196 -29.03 -15.02 -10.28
N LYS A 197 -28.45 -14.21 -9.38
CA LYS A 197 -27.74 -14.58 -8.14
C LYS A 197 -26.43 -15.37 -8.39
N GLU A 198 -25.92 -15.28 -9.60
CA GLU A 198 -24.65 -15.91 -9.99
C GLU A 198 -23.46 -14.97 -9.77
N ILE A 199 -22.29 -15.54 -9.53
CA ILE A 199 -21.03 -14.79 -9.42
C ILE A 199 -20.58 -14.40 -10.84
N ILE A 200 -20.51 -13.09 -11.09
CA ILE A 200 -19.99 -12.53 -12.34
C ILE A 200 -18.47 -12.70 -12.42
N ASN A 201 -17.77 -12.30 -11.37
CA ASN A 201 -16.32 -12.41 -11.26
C ASN A 201 -15.86 -12.27 -9.80
N VAL A 202 -14.71 -12.86 -9.50
CA VAL A 202 -13.94 -12.62 -8.26
C VAL A 202 -12.63 -11.97 -8.67
N ILE A 203 -12.39 -10.74 -8.21
CA ILE A 203 -11.32 -9.88 -8.71
C ILE A 203 -10.35 -9.60 -7.58
N LYS A 204 -9.06 -9.86 -7.83
CA LYS A 204 -7.99 -9.48 -6.91
C LYS A 204 -7.84 -7.96 -6.84
N THR A 205 -7.74 -7.45 -5.60
CA THR A 205 -7.66 -6.02 -5.31
C THR A 205 -6.55 -5.74 -4.29
N GLY A 206 -6.73 -4.78 -3.40
CA GLY A 206 -5.79 -4.49 -2.31
C GLY A 206 -5.95 -5.45 -1.12
N TYR A 207 -5.01 -5.36 -0.19
CA TYR A 207 -5.08 -6.13 1.05
C TYR A 207 -6.20 -5.62 1.98
N ALA A 208 -6.84 -6.54 2.68
CA ALA A 208 -7.92 -6.27 3.62
C ALA A 208 -8.96 -5.30 3.05
N VAL A 209 -9.56 -5.72 1.93
CA VAL A 209 -10.59 -4.94 1.20
C VAL A 209 -11.63 -4.42 2.18
N HIS A 210 -11.83 -3.10 2.19
CA HIS A 210 -12.63 -2.45 3.20
C HIS A 210 -13.97 -1.98 2.67
N ILE A 211 -13.97 -1.35 1.51
CA ILE A 211 -15.20 -0.78 0.92
C ILE A 211 -15.09 -0.69 -0.60
N SER A 212 -16.24 -0.70 -1.24
CA SER A 212 -16.39 -0.36 -2.65
C SER A 212 -17.40 0.77 -2.85
N ARG A 213 -17.20 1.58 -3.89
CA ARG A 213 -18.10 2.68 -4.26
C ARG A 213 -18.30 2.72 -5.76
N MET A 214 -19.57 2.79 -6.14
CA MET A 214 -19.97 2.94 -7.54
C MET A 214 -19.78 4.38 -8.00
N SER A 215 -19.30 4.58 -9.22
CA SER A 215 -19.30 5.88 -9.89
C SER A 215 -20.71 6.36 -10.20
N ALA A 216 -20.89 7.64 -10.49
CA ALA A 216 -22.20 8.24 -10.71
C ALA A 216 -22.95 7.69 -11.92
N SER A 217 -22.22 7.21 -12.94
CA SER A 217 -22.80 6.55 -14.12
C SER A 217 -23.12 5.08 -13.90
N GLY A 218 -22.67 4.49 -12.80
CA GLY A 218 -22.73 3.05 -12.58
C GLY A 218 -21.68 2.26 -13.37
N ARG A 219 -20.83 2.92 -14.18
CA ARG A 219 -19.84 2.21 -15.00
C ARG A 219 -18.68 1.68 -14.21
N TYR A 220 -18.12 2.48 -13.30
CA TYR A 220 -16.92 2.12 -12.56
C TYR A 220 -17.24 1.79 -11.12
N LEU A 221 -16.61 0.74 -10.62
CA LEU A 221 -16.58 0.41 -9.21
C LEU A 221 -15.17 0.65 -8.68
N PHE A 222 -15.06 1.50 -7.66
CA PHE A 222 -13.81 1.77 -6.96
C PHE A 222 -13.76 0.94 -5.69
N VAL A 223 -12.68 0.19 -5.51
CA VAL A 223 -12.47 -0.71 -4.37
C VAL A 223 -11.21 -0.29 -3.66
N ILE A 224 -11.25 -0.16 -2.34
CA ILE A 224 -10.09 0.21 -1.55
C ILE A 224 -9.78 -0.83 -0.48
N GLY A 225 -8.51 -1.19 -0.37
CA GLY A 225 -7.95 -2.00 0.70
C GLY A 225 -7.29 -1.15 1.79
N ARG A 226 -7.00 -1.75 2.93
CA ARG A 226 -6.29 -1.08 4.04
C ARG A 226 -4.84 -0.74 3.72
N ASP A 227 -4.25 -1.37 2.73
CA ASP A 227 -2.95 -1.01 2.15
C ASP A 227 -3.00 0.28 1.31
N ALA A 228 -4.10 1.03 1.39
CA ALA A 228 -4.36 2.24 0.63
C ALA A 228 -4.33 2.06 -0.90
N LYS A 229 -4.49 0.82 -1.37
CA LYS A 229 -4.60 0.52 -2.80
C LYS A 229 -6.03 0.68 -3.25
N ILE A 230 -6.24 1.48 -4.29
CA ILE A 230 -7.51 1.65 -4.98
C ILE A 230 -7.44 0.88 -6.29
N ASN A 231 -8.43 0.05 -6.54
CA ASN A 231 -8.67 -0.62 -7.80
C ASN A 231 -9.90 -0.01 -8.48
N MET A 232 -9.82 0.20 -9.78
CA MET A 232 -10.91 0.69 -10.61
C MET A 232 -11.37 -0.43 -11.53
N ILE A 233 -12.59 -0.90 -11.32
CA ILE A 233 -13.22 -1.98 -12.10
C ILE A 233 -14.18 -1.36 -13.12
N ASP A 234 -14.09 -1.76 -14.39
CA ASP A 234 -15.02 -1.32 -15.43
C ASP A 234 -16.13 -2.37 -15.61
N LEU A 235 -17.35 -2.01 -15.18
CA LEU A 235 -18.52 -2.87 -15.25
C LEU A 235 -19.13 -2.97 -16.66
N TRP A 236 -18.62 -2.19 -17.62
CA TRP A 236 -19.07 -2.25 -19.02
C TRP A 236 -18.32 -3.28 -19.85
N MET A 237 -17.22 -3.83 -19.35
CA MET A 237 -16.51 -4.90 -20.04
C MET A 237 -17.40 -6.14 -20.20
N GLU A 238 -17.14 -6.97 -21.19
CA GLU A 238 -17.85 -8.25 -21.38
C GLU A 238 -17.81 -9.08 -20.08
N LYS A 239 -16.65 -9.20 -19.49
CA LYS A 239 -16.45 -9.65 -18.11
C LYS A 239 -15.86 -8.48 -17.29
N PRO A 240 -16.62 -7.89 -16.37
CA PRO A 240 -16.14 -6.84 -15.49
C PRO A 240 -14.84 -7.20 -14.80
N ASP A 241 -13.84 -6.33 -14.91
CA ASP A 241 -12.51 -6.58 -14.32
C ASP A 241 -11.77 -5.26 -14.02
N ASN A 242 -10.62 -5.38 -13.35
CA ASN A 242 -9.78 -4.28 -12.95
C ASN A 242 -9.11 -3.61 -14.16
N VAL A 243 -9.28 -2.31 -14.31
CA VAL A 243 -8.73 -1.52 -15.44
C VAL A 243 -7.63 -0.55 -15.02
N ALA A 244 -7.53 -0.22 -13.73
CA ALA A 244 -6.45 0.60 -13.20
C ALA A 244 -6.31 0.41 -11.68
N GLU A 245 -5.12 0.67 -11.17
CA GLU A 245 -4.85 0.65 -9.74
C GLU A 245 -3.87 1.76 -9.34
N ILE A 246 -4.00 2.25 -8.12
CA ILE A 246 -3.12 3.24 -7.52
C ILE A 246 -3.05 3.04 -6.02
N ARG A 247 -1.89 3.28 -5.42
CA ARG A 247 -1.74 3.38 -3.97
C ARG A 247 -1.71 4.86 -3.56
N VAL A 248 -2.62 5.27 -2.68
CA VAL A 248 -2.83 6.69 -2.34
C VAL A 248 -2.27 7.09 -0.97
N GLY A 249 -1.72 6.15 -0.22
CA GLY A 249 -1.18 6.39 1.12
C GLY A 249 -0.54 5.14 1.70
N LEU A 250 -0.30 5.17 3.00
CA LEU A 250 0.19 4.02 3.77
C LEU A 250 -0.95 3.14 4.23
N GLU A 251 -2.02 3.78 4.70
CA GLU A 251 -3.27 3.16 5.12
C GLU A 251 -4.44 4.02 4.62
N ALA A 252 -5.51 3.37 4.18
CA ALA A 252 -6.75 4.05 3.82
C ALA A 252 -7.96 3.18 4.16
N ARG A 253 -9.13 3.81 4.33
CA ARG A 253 -10.36 3.10 4.68
C ARG A 253 -11.56 3.49 3.84
N SER A 254 -11.47 4.56 3.10
CA SER A 254 -12.60 5.05 2.32
C SER A 254 -12.18 5.56 0.96
N VAL A 255 -13.06 5.36 0.01
CA VAL A 255 -13.04 6.00 -1.29
C VAL A 255 -14.45 6.48 -1.60
N GLU A 256 -14.58 7.64 -2.21
CA GLU A 256 -15.86 8.15 -2.70
C GLU A 256 -15.66 8.78 -4.07
N THR A 257 -16.75 8.88 -4.83
CA THR A 257 -16.74 9.36 -6.20
C THR A 257 -17.66 10.58 -6.36
N SER A 258 -17.28 11.49 -7.25
CA SER A 258 -18.10 12.67 -7.52
C SER A 258 -19.39 12.31 -8.25
N LYS A 259 -20.53 12.74 -7.70
CA LYS A 259 -21.88 12.47 -8.21
C LYS A 259 -22.64 13.71 -8.65
N ALA A 260 -22.15 14.90 -8.27
CA ALA A 260 -22.81 16.16 -8.58
C ALA A 260 -22.82 16.45 -10.09
N LYS A 261 -23.86 17.17 -10.54
CA LYS A 261 -23.98 17.63 -11.93
C LYS A 261 -22.72 18.39 -12.37
N GLY A 262 -22.16 18.01 -13.52
CA GLY A 262 -20.90 18.58 -14.05
C GLY A 262 -19.63 17.89 -13.57
N TYR A 263 -19.69 17.09 -12.48
CA TYR A 263 -18.55 16.36 -11.92
C TYR A 263 -18.73 14.83 -11.93
N LYS A 264 -19.84 14.33 -12.51
CA LYS A 264 -20.08 12.88 -12.59
C LYS A 264 -18.87 12.16 -13.21
N ASP A 265 -18.39 11.13 -12.52
CA ASP A 265 -17.27 10.25 -12.91
C ASP A 265 -15.92 10.97 -13.15
N LYS A 266 -15.76 12.22 -12.71
CA LYS A 266 -14.53 12.98 -12.95
C LYS A 266 -13.52 12.89 -11.81
N LEU A 267 -13.99 12.69 -10.58
CA LEU A 267 -13.16 12.73 -9.40
C LEU A 267 -13.46 11.52 -8.50
N ALA A 268 -12.41 11.00 -7.89
CA ALA A 268 -12.50 10.12 -6.73
C ALA A 268 -11.64 10.70 -5.63
N ILE A 269 -12.08 10.56 -4.38
CA ILE A 269 -11.34 10.99 -3.19
C ILE A 269 -11.17 9.79 -2.26
N ALA A 270 -9.99 9.65 -1.69
CA ALA A 270 -9.69 8.64 -0.68
C ALA A 270 -9.36 9.29 0.66
N GLY A 271 -9.85 8.70 1.74
CA GLY A 271 -9.43 9.03 3.10
C GLY A 271 -8.22 8.17 3.47
N THR A 272 -7.06 8.82 3.73
CA THR A 272 -5.81 8.17 4.14
C THR A 272 -5.42 8.61 5.55
N TYR A 273 -4.63 7.80 6.23
CA TYR A 273 -4.05 8.07 7.54
C TYR A 273 -2.57 8.32 7.41
#